data_2eceb526f3ff6f5439d7c92e16d0a3d3
#
_entry.id   2eceb526f3ff6f5439d7c92e16d0a3d3
#
_cell.length_a   1.000
_cell.length_b   1.000
_cell.length_c   1.000
_cell.angle_alpha   90.00
_cell.angle_beta   90.00
_cell.angle_gamma   90.00
#
_symmetry.space_group_name_H-M   'P 1'
#
loop_
_entity.id
_entity.type
_entity.pdbx_description
1 polymer ?
#
loop_
_entity_poly.entity_id
_entity_poly.type
_entity_poly.pdbx_seq_one_letter_code
_entity_poly.pdbx_strand_id
1 'polypeptide(L)'
;MYQSTTQVNRDANEVQAVLDECTARGYGSSLVHVSTVAQAEQLEGVGAIVSCVPNFAPKTPEEQEARKVLEVFLNNKPHKGAILEMCYHPSPYTEIAELSRLAGWQVILGTEALIYQGLEQDRYWTGKETGELPVTQVKDVIAAKLSEAKL
;
A
#
# COMPACT_ATOMS: atom_id res chain seq x y z
N MET A 1 -1.02 21.78 9.15
CA MET A 1 -0.15 20.70 9.60
C MET A 1 0.23 19.91 8.36
N TYR A 2 1.46 20.03 7.87
CA TYR A 2 1.92 19.28 6.69
C TYR A 2 2.11 17.82 7.12
N GLN A 3 1.38 16.90 6.52
CA GLN A 3 1.62 15.49 6.71
C GLN A 3 2.90 15.12 5.97
N SER A 4 3.89 14.59 6.68
CA SER A 4 5.07 14.01 6.06
C SER A 4 4.71 12.66 5.45
N THR A 5 5.24 12.38 4.27
CA THR A 5 5.11 11.06 3.63
C THR A 5 6.40 10.30 3.86
N THR A 6 6.28 9.11 4.45
CA THR A 6 7.42 8.22 4.69
C THR A 6 7.54 7.23 3.55
N GLN A 7 8.73 7.08 3.01
CA GLN A 7 9.06 6.04 2.03
C GLN A 7 9.93 4.96 2.66
N VAL A 8 9.56 3.71 2.46
CA VAL A 8 10.30 2.53 2.88
C VAL A 8 10.56 1.68 1.65
N ASN A 9 11.83 1.46 1.29
CA ASN A 9 12.23 0.63 0.18
C ASN A 9 13.58 -0.02 0.51
N ARG A 10 13.82 -1.22 -0.04
CA ARG A 10 15.11 -1.91 0.04
C ARG A 10 16.23 -1.22 -0.74
N ASP A 11 15.91 -0.46 -1.77
CA ASP A 11 16.87 0.23 -2.63
C ASP A 11 16.87 1.74 -2.36
N ALA A 12 17.94 2.21 -1.71
CA ALA A 12 18.11 3.62 -1.39
C ALA A 12 18.26 4.51 -2.63
N ASN A 13 18.80 3.97 -3.75
CA ASN A 13 18.97 4.74 -4.98
C ASN A 13 17.61 5.00 -5.66
N GLU A 14 16.71 4.00 -5.65
CA GLU A 14 15.33 4.20 -6.14
C GLU A 14 14.61 5.28 -5.32
N VAL A 15 14.75 5.26 -4.00
CA VAL A 15 14.16 6.28 -3.14
C VAL A 15 14.76 7.65 -3.44
N GLN A 16 16.08 7.75 -3.59
CA GLN A 16 16.73 9.02 -3.89
C GLN A 16 16.25 9.59 -5.23
N ALA A 17 16.11 8.76 -6.26
CA ALA A 17 15.58 9.19 -7.55
C ALA A 17 14.15 9.76 -7.44
N VAL A 18 13.28 9.13 -6.63
CA VAL A 18 11.92 9.64 -6.37
C VAL A 18 11.96 10.96 -5.60
N LEU A 19 12.84 11.08 -4.58
CA LEU A 19 13.00 12.32 -3.82
C LEU A 19 13.46 13.48 -4.70
N ASP A 20 14.41 13.21 -5.59
CA ASP A 20 14.95 14.21 -6.53
C ASP A 20 13.87 14.68 -7.53
N GLU A 21 13.10 13.73 -8.10
CA GLU A 21 11.99 14.04 -8.99
C GLU A 21 10.90 14.85 -8.28
N CYS A 22 10.50 14.44 -7.10
CA CYS A 22 9.49 15.15 -6.31
C CYS A 22 9.98 16.56 -5.94
N THR A 23 11.25 16.71 -5.57
CA THR A 23 11.84 17.99 -5.26
C THR A 23 11.86 18.91 -6.49
N ALA A 24 12.24 18.38 -7.65
CA ALA A 24 12.24 19.13 -8.91
C ALA A 24 10.84 19.62 -9.31
N ARG A 25 9.79 18.86 -8.92
CA ARG A 25 8.38 19.22 -9.15
C ARG A 25 7.75 20.05 -8.03
N GLY A 26 8.51 20.41 -6.99
CA GLY A 26 8.01 21.18 -5.86
C GLY A 26 7.25 20.40 -4.78
N TYR A 27 7.31 19.06 -4.79
CA TYR A 27 6.60 18.20 -3.82
C TYR A 27 7.50 17.62 -2.71
N GLY A 28 8.82 17.80 -2.80
CA GLY A 28 9.80 17.02 -2.04
C GLY A 28 10.00 17.38 -0.58
N SER A 29 9.50 18.53 -0.10
CA SER A 29 9.85 19.04 1.24
C SER A 29 9.27 18.23 2.42
N SER A 30 8.34 17.33 2.17
CA SER A 30 7.69 16.50 3.19
C SER A 30 7.97 15.00 3.05
N LEU A 31 8.84 14.60 2.11
CA LEU A 31 9.19 13.20 1.91
C LEU A 31 10.36 12.81 2.79
N VAL A 32 10.25 11.68 3.48
CA VAL A 32 11.29 11.14 4.37
C VAL A 32 11.57 9.69 3.99
N HIS A 33 12.82 9.37 3.69
CA HIS A 33 13.26 7.98 3.55
C HIS A 33 13.55 7.39 4.94
N VAL A 34 12.89 6.28 5.25
CA VAL A 34 13.13 5.50 6.47
C VAL A 34 13.73 4.16 6.07
N SER A 35 15.02 4.00 6.32
CA SER A 35 15.82 2.85 5.91
C SER A 35 16.16 1.90 7.04
N THR A 36 15.91 2.30 8.32
CA THR A 36 16.26 1.49 9.47
C THR A 36 15.13 1.44 10.50
N VAL A 37 15.11 0.36 11.28
CA VAL A 37 14.23 0.19 12.43
C VAL A 37 14.38 1.33 13.43
N ALA A 38 15.62 1.73 13.74
CA ALA A 38 15.89 2.81 14.69
C ALA A 38 15.27 4.16 14.25
N GLN A 39 15.29 4.46 12.95
CA GLN A 39 14.60 5.64 12.41
C GLN A 39 13.07 5.51 12.55
N ALA A 40 12.50 4.35 12.23
CA ALA A 40 11.07 4.11 12.33
C ALA A 40 10.55 4.25 13.76
N GLU A 41 11.32 3.79 14.74
CA GLU A 41 10.97 3.87 16.17
C GLU A 41 10.87 5.32 16.66
N GLN A 42 11.69 6.22 16.11
CA GLN A 42 11.70 7.64 16.48
C GLN A 42 10.58 8.46 15.84
N LEU A 43 9.93 7.94 14.79
CA LEU A 43 8.86 8.64 14.09
C LEU A 43 7.52 8.42 14.79
N GLU A 44 6.60 9.36 14.57
CA GLU A 44 5.20 9.18 14.95
C GLU A 44 4.54 8.05 14.12
N GLY A 45 3.39 7.57 14.60
CA GLY A 45 2.59 6.61 13.87
C GLY A 45 2.02 7.20 12.58
N VAL A 46 1.89 6.37 11.55
CA VAL A 46 1.29 6.75 10.28
C VAL A 46 -0.21 6.45 10.27
N GLY A 47 -1.00 7.30 9.63
CA GLY A 47 -2.46 7.12 9.54
C GLY A 47 -2.88 6.18 8.41
N ALA A 48 -2.05 6.04 7.38
CA ALA A 48 -2.29 5.17 6.24
C ALA A 48 -0.98 4.60 5.69
N ILE A 49 -1.06 3.41 5.13
CA ILE A 49 0.05 2.73 4.46
C ILE A 49 -0.41 2.28 3.08
N VAL A 50 0.44 2.47 2.07
CA VAL A 50 0.29 1.84 0.75
C VAL A 50 1.45 0.86 0.58
N SER A 51 1.15 -0.43 0.50
CA SER A 51 2.13 -1.49 0.28
C SER A 51 2.10 -1.93 -1.17
N CYS A 52 3.25 -1.82 -1.84
CA CYS A 52 3.46 -2.29 -3.22
C CYS A 52 4.54 -3.38 -3.28
N VAL A 53 4.82 -4.03 -2.15
CA VAL A 53 5.87 -5.04 -2.05
C VAL A 53 5.35 -6.38 -2.55
N PRO A 54 6.03 -7.05 -3.48
CA PRO A 54 5.63 -8.39 -3.92
C PRO A 54 5.56 -9.40 -2.76
N ASN A 55 4.58 -10.32 -2.81
CA ASN A 55 4.35 -11.30 -1.75
C ASN A 55 5.41 -12.42 -1.77
N PHE A 56 6.66 -12.06 -1.49
CA PHE A 56 7.77 -12.98 -1.29
C PHE A 56 8.36 -12.82 0.10
N ALA A 57 8.83 -13.91 0.67
CA ALA A 57 9.61 -13.86 1.91
C ALA A 57 10.89 -13.03 1.67
N PRO A 58 11.21 -12.06 2.52
CA PRO A 58 12.40 -11.24 2.38
C PRO A 58 13.67 -12.10 2.54
N LYS A 59 14.60 -11.97 1.60
CA LYS A 59 15.82 -12.81 1.54
C LYS A 59 17.09 -12.01 1.81
N THR A 60 17.19 -10.79 1.24
CA THR A 60 18.37 -9.96 1.45
C THR A 60 18.29 -9.19 2.77
N PRO A 61 19.43 -8.75 3.33
CA PRO A 61 19.44 -7.92 4.53
C PRO A 61 18.57 -6.67 4.39
N GLU A 62 18.59 -6.03 3.22
CA GLU A 62 17.82 -4.80 2.92
C GLU A 62 16.31 -5.10 2.88
N GLU A 63 15.90 -6.21 2.28
CA GLU A 63 14.50 -6.66 2.27
C GLU A 63 14.00 -6.99 3.68
N GLN A 64 14.85 -7.64 4.47
CA GLN A 64 14.54 -7.98 5.87
C GLN A 64 14.43 -6.72 6.73
N GLU A 65 15.32 -5.74 6.54
CA GLU A 65 15.26 -4.48 7.27
C GLU A 65 14.02 -3.67 6.88
N ALA A 66 13.69 -3.57 5.59
CA ALA A 66 12.47 -2.91 5.13
C ALA A 66 11.20 -3.58 5.72
N ARG A 67 11.17 -4.91 5.83
CA ARG A 67 10.09 -5.65 6.47
C ARG A 67 9.98 -5.30 7.97
N LYS A 68 11.09 -5.26 8.70
CA LYS A 68 11.10 -4.88 10.12
C LYS A 68 10.64 -3.43 10.33
N VAL A 69 11.04 -2.51 9.45
CA VAL A 69 10.56 -1.11 9.46
C VAL A 69 9.03 -1.07 9.33
N LEU A 70 8.46 -1.82 8.39
CA LEU A 70 7.00 -1.95 8.26
C LEU A 70 6.37 -2.49 9.56
N GLU A 71 6.94 -3.54 10.15
CA GLU A 71 6.44 -4.14 11.39
C GLU A 71 6.46 -3.16 12.57
N VAL A 72 7.44 -2.25 12.64
CA VAL A 72 7.45 -1.15 13.63
C VAL A 72 6.23 -0.26 13.45
N PHE A 73 5.91 0.16 12.23
CA PHE A 73 4.72 0.98 11.98
C PHE A 73 3.42 0.23 12.25
N LEU A 74 3.37 -1.06 11.98
CA LEU A 74 2.20 -1.88 12.27
C LEU A 74 1.97 -2.11 13.76
N ASN A 75 3.02 -2.40 14.53
CA ASN A 75 2.91 -2.93 15.89
C ASN A 75 3.21 -1.91 16.99
N ASN A 76 4.26 -1.12 16.83
CA ASN A 76 4.80 -0.29 17.92
C ASN A 76 4.14 1.08 18.04
N LYS A 77 3.18 1.40 17.18
CA LYS A 77 2.47 2.69 17.21
C LYS A 77 1.06 2.52 17.76
N PRO A 78 0.60 3.46 18.61
CA PRO A 78 -0.68 3.32 19.32
C PRO A 78 -1.89 3.45 18.38
N HIS A 79 -1.78 4.28 17.34
CA HIS A 79 -2.86 4.49 16.40
C HIS A 79 -2.78 3.51 15.23
N LYS A 80 -3.90 2.92 14.89
CA LYS A 80 -4.07 2.04 13.75
C LYS A 80 -4.95 2.73 12.72
N GLY A 81 -4.52 2.67 11.48
CA GLY A 81 -5.24 3.26 10.36
C GLY A 81 -5.64 2.20 9.33
N ALA A 82 -5.53 2.57 8.06
CA ALA A 82 -5.78 1.66 6.95
C ALA A 82 -4.49 1.37 6.17
N ILE A 83 -4.37 0.15 5.68
CA ILE A 83 -3.34 -0.24 4.72
C ILE A 83 -4.01 -0.68 3.42
N LEU A 84 -3.58 -0.09 2.31
CA LEU A 84 -3.87 -0.57 0.98
C LEU A 84 -2.74 -1.51 0.53
N GLU A 85 -3.05 -2.81 0.48
CA GLU A 85 -2.13 -3.83 -0.02
C GLU A 85 -2.35 -4.00 -1.51
N MET A 86 -1.45 -3.41 -2.33
CA MET A 86 -1.61 -3.35 -3.78
C MET A 86 -1.43 -4.69 -4.49
N CYS A 87 -0.76 -5.65 -3.87
CA CYS A 87 -0.53 -6.97 -4.48
C CYS A 87 -1.81 -7.80 -4.42
N TYR A 88 -2.29 -8.24 -5.57
CA TYR A 88 -3.48 -9.08 -5.67
C TYR A 88 -3.30 -10.32 -6.58
N HIS A 89 -2.16 -10.46 -7.22
CA HIS A 89 -1.87 -11.61 -8.07
C HIS A 89 -0.64 -12.39 -7.54
N PRO A 90 -0.67 -13.70 -7.51
CA PRO A 90 -1.78 -14.62 -7.84
C PRO A 90 -2.89 -14.67 -6.79
N SER A 91 -2.68 -14.09 -5.62
CA SER A 91 -3.66 -14.01 -4.53
C SER A 91 -3.62 -12.63 -3.87
N PRO A 92 -4.77 -12.02 -3.53
CA PRO A 92 -4.82 -10.77 -2.77
C PRO A 92 -4.55 -10.97 -1.27
N TYR A 93 -4.46 -12.21 -0.81
CA TYR A 93 -4.20 -12.55 0.59
C TYR A 93 -2.71 -12.72 0.80
N THR A 94 -2.01 -11.59 0.91
CA THR A 94 -0.56 -11.56 1.10
C THR A 94 -0.17 -11.71 2.57
N GLU A 95 1.09 -12.03 2.83
CA GLU A 95 1.64 -12.06 4.18
C GLU A 95 1.53 -10.67 4.85
N ILE A 96 1.80 -9.59 4.12
CA ILE A 96 1.67 -8.21 4.63
C ILE A 96 0.22 -7.90 5.01
N ALA A 97 -0.75 -8.31 4.20
CA ALA A 97 -2.16 -8.14 4.53
C ALA A 97 -2.52 -8.85 5.84
N GLU A 98 -2.05 -10.09 6.03
CA GLU A 98 -2.30 -10.84 7.26
C GLU A 98 -1.61 -10.24 8.49
N LEU A 99 -0.33 -9.86 8.37
CA LEU A 99 0.40 -9.16 9.44
C LEU A 99 -0.32 -7.87 9.86
N SER A 100 -0.81 -7.11 8.88
CA SER A 100 -1.54 -5.87 9.14
C SER A 100 -2.87 -6.11 9.84
N ARG A 101 -3.62 -7.12 9.42
CA ARG A 101 -4.87 -7.53 10.05
C ARG A 101 -4.66 -7.95 11.52
N LEU A 102 -3.62 -8.77 11.77
CA LEU A 102 -3.28 -9.21 13.12
C LEU A 102 -2.83 -8.05 14.02
N ALA A 103 -2.18 -7.03 13.44
CA ALA A 103 -1.80 -5.81 14.14
C ALA A 103 -2.96 -4.83 14.36
N GLY A 104 -4.18 -5.14 13.91
CA GLY A 104 -5.38 -4.33 14.11
C GLY A 104 -5.60 -3.23 13.08
N TRP A 105 -4.93 -3.28 11.92
CA TRP A 105 -5.13 -2.35 10.82
C TRP A 105 -6.34 -2.74 9.98
N GLN A 106 -7.03 -1.73 9.42
CA GLN A 106 -8.01 -1.95 8.36
C GLN A 106 -7.27 -2.29 7.07
N VAL A 107 -7.45 -3.50 6.58
CA VAL A 107 -6.83 -3.94 5.33
C VAL A 107 -7.78 -3.69 4.16
N ILE A 108 -7.30 -2.95 3.16
CA ILE A 108 -7.94 -2.74 1.87
C ILE A 108 -7.14 -3.54 0.85
N LEU A 109 -7.77 -4.50 0.18
CA LEU A 109 -7.09 -5.36 -0.78
C LEU A 109 -6.87 -4.64 -2.12
N GLY A 110 -5.80 -4.97 -2.81
CA GLY A 110 -5.46 -4.40 -4.11
C GLY A 110 -6.52 -4.62 -5.19
N THR A 111 -7.38 -5.63 -5.03
CA THR A 111 -8.57 -5.82 -5.88
C THR A 111 -9.58 -4.67 -5.77
N GLU A 112 -9.70 -4.01 -4.63
CA GLU A 112 -10.53 -2.80 -4.50
C GLU A 112 -9.94 -1.65 -5.33
N ALA A 113 -8.63 -1.45 -5.28
CA ALA A 113 -7.96 -0.44 -6.11
C ALA A 113 -8.14 -0.76 -7.61
N LEU A 114 -8.01 -2.03 -8.01
CA LEU A 114 -8.25 -2.49 -9.38
C LEU A 114 -9.67 -2.14 -9.85
N ILE A 115 -10.68 -2.42 -9.02
CA ILE A 115 -12.08 -2.15 -9.33
C ILE A 115 -12.31 -0.65 -9.52
N TYR A 116 -11.94 0.14 -8.52
CA TYR A 116 -12.27 1.56 -8.55
C TYR A 116 -11.47 2.35 -9.59
N GLN A 117 -10.20 1.99 -9.85
CA GLN A 117 -9.46 2.63 -10.93
C GLN A 117 -10.03 2.29 -12.31
N GLY A 118 -10.51 1.05 -12.51
CA GLY A 118 -11.18 0.65 -13.75
C GLY A 118 -12.50 1.39 -13.95
N LEU A 119 -13.33 1.49 -12.92
CA LEU A 119 -14.58 2.25 -12.96
C LEU A 119 -14.33 3.75 -13.24
N GLU A 120 -13.26 4.33 -12.68
CA GLU A 120 -12.90 5.72 -12.96
C GLU A 120 -12.44 5.92 -14.41
N GLN A 121 -11.71 4.95 -14.99
CA GLN A 121 -11.39 4.96 -16.42
C GLN A 121 -12.66 4.89 -17.30
N ASP A 122 -13.60 4.01 -16.96
CA ASP A 122 -14.86 3.91 -17.68
C ASP A 122 -15.67 5.22 -17.59
N ARG A 123 -15.67 5.88 -16.44
CA ARG A 123 -16.28 7.21 -16.29
C ARG A 123 -15.67 8.23 -17.25
N TYR A 124 -14.34 8.25 -17.36
CA TYR A 124 -13.64 9.13 -18.29
C TYR A 124 -13.96 8.83 -19.74
N TRP A 125 -14.00 7.56 -20.14
CA TRP A 125 -14.18 7.17 -21.55
C TRP A 125 -15.63 7.27 -22.01
N THR A 126 -16.59 7.04 -21.12
CA THR A 126 -18.01 7.01 -21.46
C THR A 126 -18.75 8.29 -21.15
N GLY A 127 -18.17 9.17 -20.32
CA GLY A 127 -18.83 10.36 -19.78
C GLY A 127 -19.96 10.07 -18.79
N LYS A 128 -20.09 8.83 -18.31
CA LYS A 128 -21.09 8.42 -17.33
C LYS A 128 -20.69 8.81 -15.91
N GLU A 129 -21.67 9.02 -15.05
CA GLU A 129 -21.42 9.14 -13.62
C GLU A 129 -21.24 7.76 -12.97
N THR A 130 -20.56 7.71 -11.82
CA THR A 130 -20.28 6.45 -11.13
C THR A 130 -21.53 5.62 -10.83
N GLY A 131 -22.65 6.27 -10.52
CA GLY A 131 -23.93 5.60 -10.24
C GLY A 131 -24.57 4.94 -11.47
N GLU A 132 -24.11 5.24 -12.69
CA GLU A 132 -24.57 4.66 -13.93
C GLU A 132 -23.70 3.46 -14.38
N LEU A 133 -22.59 3.23 -13.68
CA LEU A 133 -21.67 2.13 -13.96
C LEU A 133 -22.10 0.86 -13.18
N PRO A 134 -21.81 -0.33 -13.70
CA PRO A 134 -22.21 -1.60 -13.09
C PRO A 134 -21.32 -2.02 -11.90
N VAL A 135 -21.18 -1.13 -10.91
CA VAL A 135 -20.23 -1.31 -9.78
C VAL A 135 -20.47 -2.63 -9.04
N THR A 136 -21.73 -2.94 -8.72
CA THR A 136 -22.08 -4.16 -7.99
C THR A 136 -21.74 -5.41 -8.79
N GLN A 137 -22.09 -5.44 -10.08
CA GLN A 137 -21.80 -6.58 -10.96
C GLN A 137 -20.29 -6.83 -11.09
N VAL A 138 -19.49 -5.77 -11.22
CA VAL A 138 -18.03 -5.88 -11.28
C VAL A 138 -17.47 -6.47 -9.98
N LYS A 139 -17.95 -6.00 -8.82
CA LYS A 139 -17.55 -6.53 -7.52
C LYS A 139 -17.92 -8.00 -7.36
N ASP A 140 -19.12 -8.38 -7.73
CA ASP A 140 -19.61 -9.75 -7.63
C ASP A 140 -18.79 -10.72 -8.50
N VAL A 141 -18.48 -10.33 -9.74
CA VAL A 141 -17.65 -11.14 -10.64
C VAL A 141 -16.24 -11.33 -10.08
N ILE A 142 -15.63 -10.27 -9.56
CA ILE A 142 -14.28 -10.36 -8.99
C ILE A 142 -14.30 -11.22 -7.71
N ALA A 143 -15.29 -11.04 -6.84
CA ALA A 143 -15.45 -11.86 -5.63
C ALA A 143 -15.61 -13.34 -5.95
N ALA A 144 -16.41 -13.68 -6.97
CA ALA A 144 -16.58 -15.06 -7.43
C ALA A 144 -15.24 -15.65 -7.93
N LYS A 145 -14.47 -14.90 -8.74
CA LYS A 145 -13.15 -15.34 -9.22
C LYS A 145 -12.15 -15.56 -8.10
N LEU A 146 -12.13 -14.68 -7.10
CA LEU A 146 -11.26 -14.84 -5.93
C LEU A 146 -11.63 -16.05 -5.07
N SER A 147 -12.91 -16.42 -5.01
CA SER A 147 -13.35 -17.63 -4.29
C SER A 147 -12.94 -18.91 -5.02
N GLU A 148 -12.98 -18.93 -6.36
CA GLU A 148 -12.49 -20.03 -7.19
C GLU A 148 -10.97 -20.26 -7.03
N ALA A 149 -10.18 -19.19 -6.89
CA ALA A 149 -8.74 -19.26 -6.75
C ALA A 149 -8.25 -19.75 -5.36
N LYS A 150 -9.14 -19.93 -4.40
CA LYS A 150 -8.84 -20.49 -3.06
C LYS A 150 -8.92 -22.01 -2.99
N LEU A 151 -9.39 -22.68 -4.03
CA LEU A 151 -9.49 -24.14 -4.14
C LEU A 151 -8.27 -24.72 -4.85
#